data_1846d07e86ff89b23c754eed1d8435b4
#
_entry.id   1846d07e86ff89b23c754eed1d8435b4
#
_cell.length_a   1.000
_cell.length_b   1.000
_cell.length_c   1.000
_cell.angle_alpha   90.00
_cell.angle_beta   90.00
_cell.angle_gamma   90.00
#
_symmetry.space_group_name_H-M   'P 1'
#
loop_
_entity.id
_entity.type
_entity.pdbx_description
1 polymer ?
#
loop_
_entity_poly.entity_id
_entity_poly.type
_entity_poly.pdbx_seq_one_letter_code
_entity_poly.pdbx_strand_id
1 'polypeptide(L)'
;SRGLGDVYKRQLHMQLGLIEEKIEQMQLIKTALVDASKAVKQEKNVDWSKMMQLVNVNEMEHKLKVQYQNSSNISARINLHEEFSKNKQGWFPWLFEQCELKSGESVLELGCGDASLWRMNREKIPEKINVILSDISDGMIRDVRRSMKDMGEDFLFEVMDAHHINAPDESFDIVI
;
A
#
# COMPACT_ATOMS: atom_id res chain seq x y z
N SER A 1 -16.58 -23.23 -3.31
CA SER A 1 -17.09 -22.13 -4.18
C SER A 1 -17.66 -20.93 -3.41
N ARG A 2 -17.92 -21.01 -2.06
CA ARG A 2 -18.36 -19.85 -1.25
C ARG A 2 -17.27 -18.79 -1.05
N GLY A 3 -15.99 -19.15 -0.91
CA GLY A 3 -14.90 -18.22 -0.64
C GLY A 3 -14.52 -17.27 -1.80
N LEU A 4 -14.65 -17.72 -3.05
CA LEU A 4 -14.30 -16.90 -4.22
C LEU A 4 -15.24 -15.70 -4.41
N GLY A 5 -16.55 -15.90 -4.16
CA GLY A 5 -17.56 -14.85 -4.26
C GLY A 5 -17.38 -13.75 -3.22
N ASP A 6 -16.91 -14.08 -2.03
CA ASP A 6 -16.67 -13.11 -0.96
C ASP A 6 -15.40 -12.29 -1.21
N VAL A 7 -14.36 -12.89 -1.78
CA VAL A 7 -13.14 -12.18 -2.22
C VAL A 7 -13.49 -11.14 -3.29
N TYR A 8 -14.28 -11.52 -4.31
CA TYR A 8 -14.69 -10.58 -5.34
C TYR A 8 -15.59 -9.45 -4.81
N LYS A 9 -16.50 -9.76 -3.86
CA LYS A 9 -17.32 -8.73 -3.22
C LYS A 9 -16.46 -7.71 -2.46
N ARG A 10 -15.48 -8.18 -1.68
CA ARG A 10 -14.55 -7.29 -0.97
C ARG A 10 -13.75 -6.43 -1.93
N GLN A 11 -13.23 -7.03 -3.00
CA GLN A 11 -12.47 -6.30 -4.03
C GLN A 11 -13.32 -5.24 -4.74
N LEU A 12 -14.60 -5.54 -5.02
CA LEU A 12 -15.52 -4.55 -5.60
C LEU A 12 -15.86 -3.43 -4.62
N HIS A 13 -16.05 -3.73 -3.32
CA HIS A 13 -16.26 -2.70 -2.28
C HIS A 13 -15.06 -1.77 -2.15
N MET A 14 -13.86 -2.34 -2.13
CA MET A 14 -12.62 -1.56 -2.07
C MET A 14 -12.47 -0.66 -3.31
N GLN A 15 -12.73 -1.18 -4.50
CA GLN A 15 -12.70 -0.40 -5.74
C GLN A 15 -13.74 0.72 -5.73
N LEU A 16 -14.93 0.47 -5.19
CA LEU A 16 -15.96 1.49 -5.00
C LEU A 16 -15.49 2.58 -4.03
N GLY A 17 -14.92 2.23 -2.88
CA GLY A 17 -14.38 3.20 -1.92
C GLY A 17 -13.31 4.10 -2.53
N LEU A 18 -12.36 3.52 -3.29
CA LEU A 18 -11.32 4.28 -4.00
C LEU A 18 -11.91 5.24 -5.06
N ILE A 19 -12.98 4.82 -5.75
CA ILE A 19 -13.68 5.66 -6.72
C ILE A 19 -14.43 6.79 -6.02
N GLU A 20 -15.11 6.51 -4.91
CA GLU A 20 -15.84 7.50 -4.12
C GLU A 20 -14.88 8.58 -3.56
N GLU A 21 -13.75 8.17 -2.98
CA GLU A 21 -12.71 9.10 -2.53
C GLU A 21 -12.19 9.97 -3.67
N LYS A 22 -11.94 9.37 -4.84
CA LYS A 22 -11.52 10.13 -6.03
C LYS A 22 -12.57 11.10 -6.52
N ILE A 23 -13.84 10.74 -6.44
CA ILE A 23 -14.96 11.62 -6.77
C ILE A 23 -15.00 12.81 -5.80
N GLU A 24 -14.85 12.58 -4.49
CA GLU A 24 -14.82 13.66 -3.49
C GLU A 24 -13.66 14.63 -3.73
N GLN A 25 -12.44 14.11 -3.98
CA GLN A 25 -11.28 14.93 -4.32
C GLN A 25 -11.54 15.77 -5.57
N MET A 26 -12.08 15.18 -6.62
CA MET A 26 -12.42 15.89 -7.87
C MET A 26 -13.52 16.93 -7.66
N GLN A 27 -14.47 16.68 -6.78
CA GLN A 27 -15.52 17.65 -6.41
C GLN A 27 -14.92 18.85 -5.67
N LEU A 28 -13.97 18.64 -4.76
CA LEU A 28 -13.26 19.72 -4.07
C LEU A 28 -12.47 20.60 -5.05
N ILE A 29 -11.73 19.98 -5.97
CA ILE A 29 -11.00 20.71 -7.02
C ILE A 29 -11.97 21.49 -7.91
N LYS A 30 -13.06 20.86 -8.35
CA LYS A 30 -14.11 21.51 -9.15
C LYS A 30 -14.69 22.72 -8.43
N THR A 31 -15.01 22.60 -7.16
CA THR A 31 -15.56 23.70 -6.34
C THR A 31 -14.55 24.84 -6.25
N ALA A 32 -13.30 24.56 -5.96
CA ALA A 32 -12.24 25.57 -5.91
C ALA A 32 -12.06 26.30 -7.25
N LEU A 33 -12.10 25.58 -8.37
CA LEU A 33 -12.04 26.16 -9.73
C LEU A 33 -13.24 27.05 -10.04
N VAL A 34 -14.46 26.61 -9.66
CA VAL A 34 -15.68 27.41 -9.85
C VAL A 34 -15.63 28.70 -9.04
N ASP A 35 -15.19 28.62 -7.80
CA ASP A 35 -15.09 29.78 -6.92
C ASP A 35 -14.00 30.76 -7.38
N ALA A 36 -12.84 30.24 -7.80
CA ALA A 36 -11.81 31.05 -8.43
C ALA A 36 -12.33 31.75 -9.72
N SER A 37 -13.06 31.04 -10.57
CA SER A 37 -13.65 31.60 -11.78
C SER A 37 -14.66 32.73 -11.48
N LYS A 38 -15.48 32.55 -10.41
CA LYS A 38 -16.40 33.61 -9.97
C LYS A 38 -15.66 34.83 -9.41
N ALA A 39 -14.60 34.59 -8.61
CA ALA A 39 -13.78 35.65 -8.04
C ALA A 39 -13.10 36.49 -9.12
N VAL A 40 -12.52 35.83 -10.13
CA VAL A 40 -11.93 36.52 -11.30
C VAL A 40 -12.96 37.39 -12.02
N LYS A 41 -14.18 36.88 -12.26
CA LYS A 41 -15.26 37.65 -12.91
C LYS A 41 -15.73 38.87 -12.08
N GLN A 42 -15.53 38.83 -10.78
CA GLN A 42 -15.90 39.90 -9.84
C GLN A 42 -14.72 40.82 -9.49
N GLU A 43 -13.59 40.70 -10.19
CA GLU A 43 -12.34 41.45 -9.93
C GLU A 43 -11.83 41.29 -8.49
N LYS A 44 -12.19 40.18 -7.82
CA LYS A 44 -11.73 39.85 -6.47
C LYS A 44 -10.42 39.10 -6.52
N ASN A 45 -9.65 39.25 -5.46
CA ASN A 45 -8.39 38.55 -5.32
C ASN A 45 -8.61 37.02 -5.20
N VAL A 46 -7.91 36.22 -6.00
CA VAL A 46 -7.99 34.76 -5.98
C VAL A 46 -6.78 34.21 -5.20
N ASP A 47 -7.03 33.35 -4.23
CA ASP A 47 -5.96 32.62 -3.52
C ASP A 47 -5.41 31.48 -4.40
N TRP A 48 -4.50 31.85 -5.31
CA TRP A 48 -3.85 30.91 -6.22
C TRP A 48 -2.98 29.89 -5.47
N SER A 49 -2.48 30.21 -4.26
CA SER A 49 -1.63 29.30 -3.48
C SER A 49 -2.43 28.07 -3.03
N LYS A 50 -3.66 28.27 -2.56
CA LYS A 50 -4.55 27.21 -2.12
C LYS A 50 -4.96 26.31 -3.29
N MET A 51 -5.19 26.90 -4.45
CA MET A 51 -5.56 26.16 -5.65
C MET A 51 -4.38 25.30 -6.17
N MET A 52 -3.16 25.87 -6.17
CA MET A 52 -1.95 25.13 -6.53
C MET A 52 -1.64 23.99 -5.58
N GLN A 53 -1.90 24.13 -4.29
CA GLN A 53 -1.77 23.03 -3.31
C GLN A 53 -2.69 21.86 -3.64
N LEU A 54 -3.97 22.11 -3.94
CA LEU A 54 -4.93 21.07 -4.30
C LEU A 54 -4.53 20.31 -5.57
N VAL A 55 -4.02 21.03 -6.58
CA VAL A 55 -3.55 20.42 -7.84
C VAL A 55 -2.28 19.62 -7.60
N ASN A 56 -1.32 20.15 -6.84
CA ASN A 56 -0.03 19.49 -6.58
C ASN A 56 -0.19 18.19 -5.76
N VAL A 57 -1.09 18.16 -4.80
CA VAL A 57 -1.37 16.92 -4.03
C VAL A 57 -1.88 15.82 -4.97
N ASN A 58 -2.78 16.14 -5.88
CA ASN A 58 -3.32 15.17 -6.84
C ASN A 58 -2.27 14.67 -7.85
N GLU A 59 -1.37 15.54 -8.32
CA GLU A 59 -0.24 15.14 -9.18
C GLU A 59 0.78 14.26 -8.43
N MET A 60 1.03 14.55 -7.16
CA MET A 60 1.95 13.79 -6.34
C MET A 60 1.44 12.36 -6.07
N GLU A 61 0.16 12.21 -5.75
CA GLU A 61 -0.47 10.87 -5.63
C GLU A 61 -0.40 10.08 -6.94
N HIS A 62 -0.69 10.72 -8.07
CA HIS A 62 -0.61 10.06 -9.37
C HIS A 62 0.81 9.61 -9.69
N LYS A 63 1.81 10.44 -9.45
CA LYS A 63 3.23 10.10 -9.62
C LYS A 63 3.65 8.95 -8.72
N LEU A 64 3.21 8.95 -7.46
CA LEU A 64 3.48 7.85 -6.51
C LEU A 64 2.84 6.53 -6.99
N LYS A 65 1.57 6.54 -7.39
CA LYS A 65 0.88 5.35 -7.93
C LYS A 65 1.60 4.78 -9.16
N VAL A 66 2.04 5.64 -10.09
CA VAL A 66 2.82 5.21 -11.27
C VAL A 66 4.19 4.66 -10.86
N GLN A 67 4.84 5.26 -9.88
CA GLN A 67 6.16 4.84 -9.40
C GLN A 67 6.13 3.47 -8.71
N TYR A 68 5.02 3.10 -8.07
CA TYR A 68 4.84 1.84 -7.35
C TYR A 68 3.93 0.84 -8.09
N GLN A 69 3.81 0.94 -9.42
CA GLN A 69 2.98 0.02 -10.22
C GLN A 69 3.45 -1.43 -10.20
N ASN A 70 4.73 -1.68 -9.93
CA ASN A 70 5.31 -3.02 -9.86
C ASN A 70 6.60 -3.04 -9.03
N SER A 71 7.08 -4.26 -8.74
CA SER A 71 8.25 -4.50 -7.90
C SER A 71 9.59 -4.01 -8.48
N SER A 72 9.69 -3.75 -9.78
CA SER A 72 10.99 -3.42 -10.42
C SER A 72 11.59 -2.10 -9.91
N ASN A 73 10.77 -1.10 -9.61
CA ASN A 73 11.22 0.19 -9.10
C ASN A 73 11.67 0.11 -7.62
N ILE A 74 11.06 -0.78 -6.85
CA ILE A 74 11.45 -1.04 -5.45
C ILE A 74 12.79 -1.77 -5.41
N SER A 75 12.98 -2.78 -6.26
CA SER A 75 14.22 -3.56 -6.32
C SER A 75 15.45 -2.67 -6.55
N ALA A 76 15.36 -1.66 -7.39
CA ALA A 76 16.45 -0.71 -7.62
C ALA A 76 16.83 0.08 -6.35
N ARG A 77 15.84 0.45 -5.52
CA ARG A 77 16.08 1.14 -4.23
C ARG A 77 16.67 0.21 -3.18
N ILE A 78 16.18 -1.02 -3.10
CA ILE A 78 16.72 -2.04 -2.20
C ILE A 78 18.19 -2.28 -2.51
N ASN A 79 18.56 -2.50 -3.77
CA ASN A 79 19.94 -2.69 -4.20
C ASN A 79 20.83 -1.50 -3.83
N LEU A 80 20.33 -0.27 -3.98
CA LEU A 80 21.08 0.92 -3.57
C LEU A 80 21.33 0.94 -2.05
N HIS A 81 20.33 0.58 -1.26
CA HIS A 81 20.48 0.47 0.19
C HIS A 81 21.46 -0.62 0.59
N GLU A 82 21.43 -1.78 -0.04
CA GLU A 82 22.35 -2.88 0.21
C GLU A 82 23.81 -2.49 -0.11
N GLU A 83 24.02 -1.79 -1.22
CA GLU A 83 25.35 -1.38 -1.66
C GLU A 83 25.97 -0.29 -0.78
N PHE A 84 25.17 0.66 -0.31
CA PHE A 84 25.66 1.84 0.43
C PHE A 84 25.35 1.83 1.93
N SER A 85 24.61 0.84 2.44
CA SER A 85 24.30 0.74 3.87
C SER A 85 25.55 0.42 4.69
N LYS A 86 25.74 1.18 5.77
CA LYS A 86 26.78 0.89 6.77
C LYS A 86 26.35 -0.24 7.74
N ASN A 87 25.09 -0.58 7.79
CA ASN A 87 24.57 -1.67 8.61
C ASN A 87 24.79 -3.00 7.89
N LYS A 88 25.70 -3.83 8.41
CA LYS A 88 26.04 -5.14 7.84
C LYS A 88 24.92 -6.17 7.95
N GLN A 89 24.01 -6.02 8.92
CA GLN A 89 22.87 -6.91 9.09
C GLN A 89 21.84 -6.74 7.97
N GLY A 90 21.74 -5.52 7.42
CA GLY A 90 20.71 -5.15 6.47
C GLY A 90 19.38 -4.76 7.13
N TRP A 91 18.56 -4.02 6.38
CA TRP A 91 17.30 -3.47 6.90
C TRP A 91 16.26 -4.56 7.22
N PHE A 92 15.99 -5.44 6.27
CA PHE A 92 14.94 -6.44 6.42
C PHE A 92 15.23 -7.50 7.49
N PRO A 93 16.46 -8.05 7.61
CA PRO A 93 16.79 -8.93 8.72
C PRO A 93 16.66 -8.26 10.09
N TRP A 94 17.07 -7.00 10.20
CA TRP A 94 16.91 -6.22 11.42
C TRP A 94 15.44 -5.99 11.76
N LEU A 95 14.63 -5.54 10.79
CA LEU A 95 13.20 -5.28 10.99
C LEU A 95 12.47 -6.56 11.39
N PHE A 96 12.77 -7.68 10.74
CA PHE A 96 12.17 -8.98 11.07
C PHE A 96 12.41 -9.39 12.53
N GLU A 97 13.60 -9.15 13.03
CA GLU A 97 13.94 -9.42 14.44
C GLU A 97 13.18 -8.50 15.41
N GLN A 98 12.90 -7.25 15.01
CA GLN A 98 12.10 -6.33 15.84
C GLN A 98 10.62 -6.72 15.91
N CYS A 99 10.10 -7.49 14.95
CA CYS A 99 8.72 -7.95 14.96
C CYS A 99 8.47 -9.01 16.03
N GLU A 100 9.50 -9.69 16.55
CA GLU A 100 9.41 -10.73 17.61
C GLU A 100 8.32 -11.79 17.33
N LEU A 101 8.17 -12.19 16.08
CA LEU A 101 7.12 -13.09 15.59
C LEU A 101 7.13 -14.44 16.31
N LYS A 102 5.96 -14.97 16.63
CA LYS A 102 5.77 -16.26 17.30
C LYS A 102 4.90 -17.21 16.49
N SER A 103 5.06 -18.49 16.77
CA SER A 103 4.24 -19.53 16.15
C SER A 103 2.76 -19.34 16.49
N GLY A 104 1.91 -19.44 15.48
CA GLY A 104 0.45 -19.36 15.60
C GLY A 104 -0.12 -17.94 15.52
N GLU A 105 0.71 -16.91 15.43
CA GLU A 105 0.27 -15.52 15.31
C GLU A 105 -0.31 -15.21 13.91
N SER A 106 -1.24 -14.26 13.90
CA SER A 106 -1.83 -13.65 12.70
C SER A 106 -1.20 -12.30 12.44
N VAL A 107 -0.62 -12.11 11.27
CA VAL A 107 0.15 -10.92 10.91
C VAL A 107 -0.45 -10.25 9.68
N LEU A 108 -0.59 -8.94 9.70
CA LEU A 108 -0.90 -8.11 8.55
C LEU A 108 0.29 -7.23 8.21
N GLU A 109 0.82 -7.30 6.99
CA GLU A 109 1.76 -6.33 6.46
C GLU A 109 1.07 -5.38 5.48
N LEU A 110 1.15 -4.07 5.77
CA LEU A 110 0.61 -3.00 4.94
C LEU A 110 1.71 -2.39 4.08
N GLY A 111 1.58 -2.49 2.76
CA GLY A 111 2.62 -2.01 1.84
C GLY A 111 3.81 -2.98 1.74
N CYS A 112 3.54 -4.26 1.56
CA CYS A 112 4.56 -5.32 1.55
C CYS A 112 5.61 -5.18 0.44
N GLY A 113 5.34 -4.35 -0.57
CA GLY A 113 6.24 -4.15 -1.70
C GLY A 113 6.55 -5.48 -2.42
N ASP A 114 7.82 -5.85 -2.51
CA ASP A 114 8.26 -7.11 -3.11
C ASP A 114 8.36 -8.27 -2.11
N ALA A 115 7.83 -8.10 -0.89
CA ALA A 115 7.89 -9.04 0.22
C ALA A 115 9.33 -9.41 0.67
N SER A 116 10.29 -8.51 0.49
CA SER A 116 11.68 -8.73 0.89
C SER A 116 11.82 -9.03 2.38
N LEU A 117 10.94 -8.50 3.25
CA LEU A 117 10.92 -8.81 4.68
C LEU A 117 10.84 -10.32 4.92
N TRP A 118 9.96 -11.02 4.22
CA TRP A 118 9.72 -12.46 4.38
C TRP A 118 10.71 -13.31 3.59
N ARG A 119 10.97 -12.92 2.34
CA ARG A 119 11.87 -13.66 1.46
C ARG A 119 13.29 -13.74 2.00
N MET A 120 13.81 -12.65 2.56
CA MET A 120 15.16 -12.59 3.11
C MET A 120 15.29 -13.28 4.49
N ASN A 121 14.17 -13.52 5.17
CA ASN A 121 14.14 -14.16 6.48
C ASN A 121 13.44 -15.52 6.48
N ARG A 122 13.33 -16.18 5.32
CA ARG A 122 12.58 -17.42 5.11
C ARG A 122 12.86 -18.48 6.20
N GLU A 123 14.11 -18.68 6.56
CA GLU A 123 14.53 -19.69 7.52
C GLU A 123 14.20 -19.34 8.98
N LYS A 124 13.82 -18.09 9.23
CA LYS A 124 13.48 -17.58 10.57
C LYS A 124 11.98 -17.46 10.80
N ILE A 125 11.18 -17.72 9.77
CA ILE A 125 9.71 -17.60 9.87
C ILE A 125 9.20 -18.68 10.82
N PRO A 126 8.43 -18.29 11.86
CA PRO A 126 7.86 -19.27 12.79
C PRO A 126 6.88 -20.22 12.08
N GLU A 127 6.82 -21.45 12.54
CA GLU A 127 5.82 -22.42 12.06
C GLU A 127 4.40 -21.97 12.40
N LYS A 128 3.44 -22.30 11.53
CA LYS A 128 2.00 -22.04 11.72
C LYS A 128 1.64 -20.56 11.88
N ILE A 129 2.47 -19.66 11.37
CA ILE A 129 2.13 -18.23 11.29
C ILE A 129 1.13 -18.01 10.14
N ASN A 130 0.16 -17.11 10.33
CA ASN A 130 -0.76 -16.71 9.28
C ASN A 130 -0.44 -15.28 8.86
N VAL A 131 -0.01 -15.07 7.62
CA VAL A 131 0.43 -13.76 7.15
C VAL A 131 -0.43 -13.28 5.99
N ILE A 132 -0.98 -12.07 6.13
CA ILE A 132 -1.59 -11.35 5.02
C ILE A 132 -0.60 -10.29 4.55
N LEU A 133 -0.11 -10.45 3.33
CA LEU A 133 0.72 -9.45 2.64
C LEU A 133 -0.18 -8.56 1.79
N SER A 134 -0.15 -7.28 2.06
CA SER A 134 -0.99 -6.33 1.35
C SER A 134 -0.20 -5.17 0.75
N ASP A 135 -0.69 -4.69 -0.38
CA ASP A 135 -0.18 -3.48 -1.04
C ASP A 135 -1.33 -2.82 -1.80
N ILE A 136 -1.28 -1.51 -1.95
CA ILE A 136 -2.27 -0.77 -2.74
C ILE A 136 -2.15 -1.08 -4.25
N SER A 137 -0.98 -1.55 -4.69
CA SER A 137 -0.69 -1.89 -6.07
C SER A 137 -1.05 -3.34 -6.38
N ASP A 138 -2.08 -3.55 -7.20
CA ASP A 138 -2.43 -4.87 -7.74
C ASP A 138 -1.27 -5.50 -8.54
N GLY A 139 -0.47 -4.69 -9.24
CA GLY A 139 0.75 -5.15 -9.92
C GLY A 139 1.77 -5.70 -8.94
N MET A 140 1.99 -5.03 -7.82
CA MET A 140 2.88 -5.48 -6.75
C MET A 140 2.42 -6.82 -6.17
N ILE A 141 1.15 -6.92 -5.81
CA ILE A 141 0.55 -8.16 -5.27
C ILE A 141 0.66 -9.33 -6.25
N ARG A 142 0.47 -9.09 -7.56
CA ARG A 142 0.69 -10.15 -8.58
C ARG A 142 2.14 -10.61 -8.63
N ASP A 143 3.10 -9.68 -8.57
CA ASP A 143 4.52 -10.00 -8.60
C ASP A 143 4.94 -10.78 -7.35
N VAL A 144 4.51 -10.32 -6.16
CA VAL A 144 4.78 -10.98 -4.87
C VAL A 144 4.21 -12.38 -4.83
N ARG A 145 2.94 -12.55 -5.21
CA ARG A 145 2.30 -13.88 -5.28
C ARG A 145 3.07 -14.85 -6.18
N ARG A 146 3.66 -14.35 -7.27
CA ARG A 146 4.49 -15.15 -8.17
C ARG A 146 5.84 -15.50 -7.55
N SER A 147 6.49 -14.54 -6.90
CA SER A 147 7.83 -14.71 -6.33
C SER A 147 7.83 -15.54 -5.05
N MET A 148 6.70 -15.63 -4.34
CA MET A 148 6.57 -16.36 -3.07
C MET A 148 5.88 -17.72 -3.20
N LYS A 149 5.69 -18.25 -4.41
CA LYS A 149 5.03 -19.56 -4.64
C LYS A 149 5.63 -20.70 -3.83
N ASP A 150 6.92 -20.66 -3.58
CA ASP A 150 7.67 -21.70 -2.88
C ASP A 150 7.79 -21.45 -1.35
N MET A 151 7.10 -20.43 -0.83
CA MET A 151 7.17 -20.04 0.58
C MET A 151 6.12 -20.73 1.48
N GLY A 152 5.22 -21.53 0.90
CA GLY A 152 4.17 -22.26 1.63
C GLY A 152 2.78 -21.61 1.51
N GLU A 153 1.80 -22.25 2.17
CA GLU A 153 0.39 -21.84 2.14
C GLU A 153 0.01 -20.84 3.23
N ASP A 154 0.95 -20.50 4.12
CA ASP A 154 0.72 -19.61 5.27
C ASP A 154 0.63 -18.12 4.87
N PHE A 155 0.84 -17.80 3.58
CA PHE A 155 0.80 -16.45 3.05
C PHE A 155 -0.44 -16.21 2.20
N LEU A 156 -1.22 -15.21 2.60
CA LEU A 156 -2.31 -14.65 1.81
C LEU A 156 -1.87 -13.31 1.19
N PHE A 157 -2.45 -12.97 0.05
CA PHE A 157 -2.04 -11.78 -0.72
C PHE A 157 -3.29 -10.97 -1.06
N GLU A 158 -3.36 -9.72 -0.60
CA GLU A 158 -4.51 -8.86 -0.79
C GLU A 158 -4.10 -7.48 -1.32
N VAL A 159 -4.91 -6.93 -2.23
CA VAL A 159 -4.82 -5.52 -2.60
C VAL A 159 -5.57 -4.74 -1.53
N MET A 160 -4.87 -3.86 -0.82
CA MET A 160 -5.43 -3.14 0.32
C MET A 160 -4.86 -1.73 0.42
N ASP A 161 -5.71 -0.76 0.69
CA ASP A 161 -5.33 0.59 1.05
C ASP A 161 -5.19 0.69 2.57
N ALA A 162 -4.03 1.14 3.05
CA ALA A 162 -3.76 1.30 4.48
C ALA A 162 -4.69 2.33 5.18
N HIS A 163 -5.33 3.24 4.40
CA HIS A 163 -6.35 4.14 4.92
C HIS A 163 -7.72 3.46 5.11
N HIS A 164 -7.94 2.30 4.46
CA HIS A 164 -9.20 1.57 4.47
C HIS A 164 -8.93 0.07 4.64
N ILE A 165 -8.56 -0.32 5.84
CA ILE A 165 -8.28 -1.71 6.19
C ILE A 165 -9.60 -2.46 6.33
N ASN A 166 -9.87 -3.40 5.45
CA ASN A 166 -11.10 -4.21 5.46
C ASN A 166 -10.93 -5.47 6.32
N ALA A 167 -10.64 -5.27 7.59
CA ALA A 167 -10.54 -6.33 8.58
C ALA A 167 -11.28 -5.91 9.87
N PRO A 168 -11.86 -6.88 10.61
CA PRO A 168 -12.43 -6.59 11.92
C PRO A 168 -11.37 -6.04 12.88
N ASP A 169 -11.82 -5.29 13.88
CA ASP A 169 -10.95 -4.88 14.97
C ASP A 169 -10.38 -6.12 15.68
N GLU A 170 -9.16 -6.01 16.18
CA GLU A 170 -8.46 -7.06 16.94
C GLU A 170 -8.28 -8.39 16.18
N SER A 171 -8.27 -8.38 14.83
CA SER A 171 -8.14 -9.60 14.02
C SER A 171 -6.70 -10.03 13.77
N PHE A 172 -5.72 -9.22 14.14
CA PHE A 172 -4.29 -9.51 13.99
C PHE A 172 -3.55 -9.32 15.31
N ASP A 173 -2.58 -10.21 15.56
CA ASP A 173 -1.67 -10.08 16.70
C ASP A 173 -0.60 -9.03 16.42
N ILE A 174 -0.18 -8.90 15.15
CA ILE A 174 0.87 -7.98 14.71
C ILE A 174 0.44 -7.30 13.40
N VAL A 175 0.69 -5.99 13.31
CA VAL A 175 0.57 -5.20 12.08
C VAL A 175 1.92 -4.51 11.81
N ILE A 176 2.43 -4.66 10.58
CA ILE A 176 3.72 -4.13 10.10
C ILE A 176 3.46 -3.09 9.02
#